data_c7f3dc77c23bae5292af2e089d5bbe23
#
_entry.id   c7f3dc77c23bae5292af2e089d5bbe23
#
_cell.length_a   1.000
_cell.length_b   1.000
_cell.length_c   1.000
_cell.angle_alpha   90.00
_cell.angle_beta   90.00
_cell.angle_gamma   90.00
#
_symmetry.space_group_name_H-M   'P 1'
#
loop_
_entity.id
_entity.type
_entity.pdbx_description
1 polymer ?
#
loop_
_entity_poly.entity_id
_entity_poly.type
_entity_poly.pdbx_seq_one_letter_code
_entity_poly.pdbx_strand_id
1 'polypeptide(L)'
;MTFTRLGSIQNMRIKIHCDASSNNQEDKISSTEGRVLLMENTESRKVNLFCWKAKKITSICRLVRGAETRALENGIDESIYFARMIHEIYSGKVDLKNPKQIQVKTATDNKSLWENLNNSRQCDEKLLRNSIALVKEMVERCEVETVDWVETLNMLADTLTKSGGSALWIKSVMEQNEL
;
A
#
# COMPACT_ATOMS: atom_id res chain seq x y z
N MET A 1 9.48 -12.86 15.13
CA MET A 1 8.26 -12.63 14.33
C MET A 1 7.34 -13.81 14.55
N THR A 2 6.14 -13.56 15.02
CA THR A 2 5.16 -14.60 15.33
C THR A 2 3.96 -14.42 14.40
N PHE A 3 3.59 -15.45 13.65
CA PHE A 3 2.38 -15.41 12.85
C PHE A 3 1.20 -15.92 13.67
N THR A 4 0.11 -15.17 13.67
CA THR A 4 -1.15 -15.62 14.27
C THR A 4 -2.02 -16.31 13.22
N ARG A 5 -2.87 -17.23 13.66
CA ARG A 5 -3.85 -17.84 12.76
C ARG A 5 -4.94 -16.82 12.44
N LEU A 6 -5.10 -16.49 11.16
CA LEU A 6 -6.07 -15.51 10.67
C LEU A 6 -7.46 -16.11 10.34
N GLY A 7 -7.61 -17.45 10.35
CA GLY A 7 -8.90 -18.09 10.07
C GLY A 7 -9.16 -18.35 8.58
N SER A 8 -10.41 -18.12 8.13
CA SER A 8 -10.82 -18.40 6.74
C SER A 8 -10.32 -17.34 5.78
N ILE A 9 -9.90 -17.76 4.59
CA ILE A 9 -9.47 -16.87 3.51
C ILE A 9 -10.56 -15.89 3.06
N GLN A 10 -11.82 -16.26 3.21
CA GLN A 10 -12.96 -15.41 2.84
C GLN A 10 -13.04 -14.13 3.66
N ASN A 11 -12.45 -14.16 4.88
CA ASN A 11 -12.41 -13.03 5.80
C ASN A 11 -11.03 -12.36 5.79
N MET A 12 -10.19 -12.66 4.82
CA MET A 12 -8.85 -12.08 4.70
C MET A 12 -8.81 -10.99 3.65
N ARG A 13 -7.99 -9.97 3.92
CA ARG A 13 -7.60 -8.96 2.94
C ARG A 13 -6.13 -8.59 3.09
N ILE A 14 -5.55 -8.09 2.04
CA ILE A 14 -4.24 -7.46 2.09
C ILE A 14 -4.45 -5.98 2.40
N LYS A 15 -3.83 -5.50 3.48
CA LYS A 15 -3.72 -4.09 3.78
C LYS A 15 -2.31 -3.64 3.49
N ILE A 16 -2.17 -2.56 2.71
CA ILE A 16 -0.86 -2.00 2.39
C ILE A 16 -0.78 -0.54 2.85
N HIS A 17 0.34 -0.21 3.47
CA HIS A 17 0.74 1.16 3.78
C HIS A 17 1.84 1.57 2.80
N CYS A 18 1.62 2.69 2.09
CA CYS A 18 2.57 3.24 1.13
C CYS A 18 2.95 4.66 1.53
N ASP A 19 4.24 4.94 1.51
CA ASP A 19 4.82 6.24 1.81
C ASP A 19 5.98 6.53 0.86
N ALA A 20 6.28 7.80 0.64
CA ALA A 20 7.47 8.21 -0.08
C ALA A 20 8.16 9.41 0.58
N SER A 21 9.47 9.33 0.68
CA SER A 21 10.30 10.43 1.11
C SER A 21 11.05 11.02 -0.08
N SER A 22 10.90 12.33 -0.27
CA SER A 22 11.52 13.05 -1.37
C SER A 22 12.92 13.53 -1.02
N ASN A 23 13.84 13.45 -1.99
CA ASN A 23 15.19 14.05 -1.91
C ASN A 23 16.01 13.62 -0.67
N ASN A 24 15.77 12.42 -0.17
CA ASN A 24 16.43 11.89 1.03
C ASN A 24 17.63 10.99 0.74
N GLN A 25 17.96 10.79 -0.53
CA GLN A 25 19.13 10.02 -0.94
C GLN A 25 20.39 10.93 -0.96
N GLU A 26 21.57 10.32 -0.96
CA GLU A 26 22.86 11.04 -1.00
C GLU A 26 22.97 12.01 -2.18
N ASP A 27 22.33 11.68 -3.31
CA ASP A 27 22.28 12.54 -4.50
C ASP A 27 21.33 13.75 -4.35
N LYS A 28 20.56 13.83 -3.26
CA LYS A 28 19.56 14.88 -2.97
C LYS A 28 18.53 15.11 -4.09
N ILE A 29 18.39 14.18 -5.00
CA ILE A 29 17.48 14.23 -6.15
C ILE A 29 16.48 13.08 -6.10
N SER A 30 16.95 11.92 -5.69
CA SER A 30 16.15 10.70 -5.68
C SER A 30 15.26 10.57 -4.44
N SER A 31 14.09 10.03 -4.66
CA SER A 31 13.12 9.73 -3.61
C SER A 31 13.20 8.25 -3.22
N THR A 32 12.77 7.94 -2.01
CA THR A 32 12.62 6.56 -1.52
C THR A 32 11.12 6.25 -1.38
N GLU A 33 10.71 5.11 -1.87
CA GLU A 33 9.39 4.54 -1.59
C GLU A 33 9.50 3.48 -0.49
N GLY A 34 8.53 3.48 0.40
CA GLY A 34 8.36 2.48 1.46
C GLY A 34 7.00 1.81 1.36
N ARG A 35 6.98 0.50 1.60
CA ARG A 35 5.76 -0.31 1.59
C ARG A 35 5.76 -1.32 2.71
N VAL A 36 4.61 -1.47 3.35
CA VAL A 36 4.37 -2.49 4.39
C VAL A 36 3.09 -3.20 4.06
N LEU A 37 3.16 -4.52 3.83
CA LEU A 37 2.01 -5.36 3.48
C LEU A 37 1.64 -6.26 4.65
N LEU A 38 0.38 -6.20 5.01
CA LEU A 38 -0.24 -6.97 6.08
C LEU A 38 -1.35 -7.84 5.53
N MET A 39 -1.41 -9.07 6.01
CA MET A 39 -2.61 -9.90 5.87
C MET A 39 -3.50 -9.65 7.09
N GLU A 40 -4.69 -9.11 6.88
CA GLU A 40 -5.67 -8.79 7.93
C GLU A 40 -6.86 -9.75 7.85
N ASN A 41 -7.33 -10.19 9.01
CA ASN A 41 -8.66 -10.77 9.10
C ASN A 41 -9.67 -9.65 9.39
N THR A 42 -10.69 -9.52 8.54
CA THR A 42 -11.67 -8.41 8.59
C THR A 42 -12.60 -8.46 9.80
N GLU A 43 -12.79 -9.63 10.41
CA GLU A 43 -13.64 -9.82 11.58
C GLU A 43 -12.87 -9.63 12.89
N SER A 44 -11.75 -10.36 13.05
CA SER A 44 -10.97 -10.34 14.29
C SER A 44 -9.99 -9.17 14.38
N ARG A 45 -9.77 -8.46 13.27
CA ARG A 45 -8.80 -7.38 13.13
C ARG A 45 -7.34 -7.79 13.36
N LYS A 46 -7.08 -9.07 13.53
CA LYS A 46 -5.72 -9.59 13.63
C LYS A 46 -4.98 -9.43 12.32
N VAL A 47 -3.69 -9.13 12.41
CA VAL A 47 -2.82 -8.92 11.25
C VAL A 47 -1.56 -9.77 11.33
N ASN A 48 -1.06 -10.17 10.17
CA ASN A 48 0.28 -10.70 10.01
C ASN A 48 1.04 -9.82 9.01
N LEU A 49 2.16 -9.26 9.44
CA LEU A 49 3.09 -8.60 8.54
C LEU A 49 3.82 -9.67 7.73
N PHE A 50 3.72 -9.62 6.40
CA PHE A 50 4.35 -10.64 5.55
C PHE A 50 5.32 -10.07 4.51
N CYS A 51 5.26 -8.77 4.20
CA CYS A 51 6.19 -8.13 3.30
C CYS A 51 6.43 -6.67 3.69
N TRP A 52 7.67 -6.22 3.59
CA TRP A 52 8.04 -4.81 3.70
C TRP A 52 9.19 -4.51 2.75
N LYS A 53 9.25 -3.30 2.24
CA LYS A 53 10.24 -2.90 1.26
C LYS A 53 10.53 -1.41 1.33
N ALA A 54 11.81 -1.07 1.28
CA ALA A 54 12.28 0.26 0.99
C ALA A 54 13.08 0.23 -0.31
N LYS A 55 12.79 1.13 -1.23
CA LYS A 55 13.43 1.16 -2.55
C LYS A 55 13.59 2.59 -3.04
N LYS A 56 14.74 2.86 -3.66
CA LYS A 56 14.96 4.10 -4.39
C LYS A 56 14.01 4.15 -5.60
N ILE A 57 13.29 5.27 -5.76
CA ILE A 57 12.51 5.55 -6.96
C ILE A 57 13.46 5.92 -8.07
N THR A 58 13.47 5.14 -9.16
CA THR A 58 14.39 5.33 -10.29
C THR A 58 13.99 6.48 -11.22
N SER A 59 12.72 6.87 -11.22
CA SER A 59 12.22 8.01 -11.99
C SER A 59 12.36 9.30 -11.21
N ILE A 60 12.74 10.38 -11.89
CA ILE A 60 12.80 11.71 -11.27
C ILE A 60 11.38 12.16 -10.94
N CYS A 61 11.09 12.30 -9.66
CA CYS A 61 9.84 12.87 -9.16
C CYS A 61 10.07 14.36 -8.89
N ARG A 62 9.51 15.23 -9.73
CA ARG A 62 9.65 16.68 -9.58
C ARG A 62 8.90 17.24 -8.37
N LEU A 63 7.93 16.51 -7.86
CA LEU A 63 7.03 16.90 -6.78
C LEU A 63 6.95 15.78 -5.76
N VAL A 64 6.81 16.13 -4.49
CA VAL A 64 6.60 15.18 -3.39
C VAL A 64 5.41 14.27 -3.71
N ARG A 65 4.28 14.86 -4.15
CA ARG A 65 3.08 14.12 -4.55
C ARG A 65 3.34 13.09 -5.66
N GLY A 66 4.28 13.39 -6.57
CA GLY A 66 4.68 12.44 -7.62
C GLY A 66 5.34 11.19 -7.06
N ALA A 67 6.20 11.34 -6.04
CA ALA A 67 6.82 10.22 -5.36
C ALA A 67 5.78 9.39 -4.59
N GLU A 68 4.87 10.05 -3.87
CA GLU A 68 3.75 9.42 -3.15
C GLU A 68 2.82 8.64 -4.08
N THR A 69 2.43 9.25 -5.20
CA THR A 69 1.59 8.58 -6.20
C THR A 69 2.28 7.34 -6.75
N ARG A 70 3.59 7.42 -7.01
CA ARG A 70 4.37 6.28 -7.50
C ARG A 70 4.49 5.16 -6.45
N ALA A 71 4.71 5.52 -5.19
CA ALA A 71 4.75 4.56 -4.10
C ALA A 71 3.40 3.83 -3.97
N LEU A 72 2.30 4.57 -4.09
CA LEU A 72 0.94 4.01 -4.04
C LEU A 72 0.68 3.05 -5.21
N GLU A 73 0.96 3.46 -6.46
CA GLU A 73 0.82 2.60 -7.66
C GLU A 73 1.61 1.29 -7.51
N ASN A 74 2.91 1.41 -7.23
CA ASN A 74 3.78 0.25 -7.07
C ASN A 74 3.32 -0.66 -5.92
N GLY A 75 2.77 -0.08 -4.86
CA GLY A 75 2.21 -0.82 -3.73
C GLY A 75 0.95 -1.57 -4.10
N ILE A 76 0.04 -0.95 -4.82
CA ILE A 76 -1.19 -1.58 -5.32
C ILE A 76 -0.85 -2.76 -6.23
N ASP A 77 0.04 -2.56 -7.22
CA ASP A 77 0.45 -3.61 -8.15
C ASP A 77 1.03 -4.82 -7.40
N GLU A 78 1.92 -4.59 -6.44
CA GLU A 78 2.52 -5.66 -5.63
C GLU A 78 1.46 -6.38 -4.77
N SER A 79 0.49 -5.63 -4.22
CA SER A 79 -0.59 -6.20 -3.41
C SER A 79 -1.54 -7.06 -4.23
N ILE A 80 -1.91 -6.62 -5.43
CA ILE A 80 -2.74 -7.39 -6.37
C ILE A 80 -2.00 -8.67 -6.77
N TYR A 81 -0.69 -8.59 -7.03
CA TYR A 81 0.11 -9.77 -7.31
C TYR A 81 0.06 -10.79 -6.17
N PHE A 82 0.27 -10.35 -4.93
CA PHE A 82 0.18 -11.24 -3.76
C PHE A 82 -1.24 -11.77 -3.54
N ALA A 83 -2.26 -10.94 -3.74
CA ALA A 83 -3.65 -11.37 -3.60
C ALA A 83 -3.99 -12.50 -4.57
N ARG A 84 -3.53 -12.40 -5.82
CA ARG A 84 -3.68 -13.45 -6.84
C ARG A 84 -2.90 -14.70 -6.47
N MET A 85 -1.65 -14.57 -6.10
CA MET A 85 -0.78 -15.69 -5.72
C MET A 85 -1.37 -16.47 -4.52
N ILE A 86 -1.81 -15.77 -3.49
CA ILE A 86 -2.39 -16.41 -2.29
C ILE A 86 -3.70 -17.09 -2.63
N HIS A 87 -4.55 -16.44 -3.44
CA HIS A 87 -5.80 -17.04 -3.92
C HIS A 87 -5.53 -18.34 -4.71
N GLU A 88 -4.55 -18.32 -5.62
CA GLU A 88 -4.16 -19.49 -6.40
C GLU A 88 -3.66 -20.63 -5.54
N ILE A 89 -2.77 -20.35 -4.58
CA ILE A 89 -2.27 -21.35 -3.62
C ILE A 89 -3.42 -21.99 -2.84
N TYR A 90 -4.41 -21.18 -2.44
CA TYR A 90 -5.50 -21.65 -1.62
C TYR A 90 -6.57 -22.39 -2.42
N SER A 91 -6.94 -21.90 -3.61
CA SER A 91 -7.99 -22.48 -4.45
C SER A 91 -7.50 -23.63 -5.33
N GLY A 92 -6.19 -23.78 -5.52
CA GLY A 92 -5.57 -24.72 -6.45
C GLY A 92 -5.86 -24.43 -7.92
N LYS A 93 -6.41 -23.24 -8.23
CA LYS A 93 -6.80 -22.84 -9.60
C LYS A 93 -6.37 -21.41 -9.88
N VAL A 94 -5.84 -21.20 -11.08
CA VAL A 94 -5.62 -19.86 -11.63
C VAL A 94 -6.90 -19.41 -12.31
N ASP A 95 -7.60 -18.46 -11.73
CA ASP A 95 -8.75 -17.82 -12.36
C ASP A 95 -8.47 -16.34 -12.60
N LEU A 96 -7.93 -16.04 -13.77
CA LEU A 96 -7.62 -14.66 -14.18
C LEU A 96 -8.89 -13.83 -14.51
N LYS A 97 -10.04 -14.49 -14.63
CA LYS A 97 -11.31 -13.82 -15.00
C LYS A 97 -12.20 -13.53 -13.80
N ASN A 98 -11.97 -14.19 -12.67
CA ASN A 98 -12.81 -14.03 -11.48
C ASN A 98 -12.15 -13.03 -10.52
N PRO A 99 -12.73 -11.81 -10.35
CA PRO A 99 -12.19 -10.82 -9.42
C PRO A 99 -12.41 -11.15 -7.93
N LYS A 100 -13.05 -12.27 -7.60
CA LYS A 100 -13.20 -12.73 -6.20
C LYS A 100 -11.87 -13.22 -5.62
N GLN A 101 -10.91 -12.33 -5.66
CA GLN A 101 -9.61 -12.48 -5.03
C GLN A 101 -9.68 -11.92 -3.60
N ILE A 102 -8.62 -12.18 -2.85
CA ILE A 102 -8.42 -11.50 -1.58
C ILE A 102 -8.47 -9.99 -1.83
N GLN A 103 -9.30 -9.29 -1.09
CA GLN A 103 -9.46 -7.84 -1.23
C GLN A 103 -8.15 -7.13 -0.88
N VAL A 104 -7.88 -6.05 -1.61
CA VAL A 104 -6.73 -5.18 -1.37
C VAL A 104 -7.23 -3.83 -0.85
N LYS A 105 -6.71 -3.41 0.30
CA LYS A 105 -6.99 -2.10 0.88
C LYS A 105 -5.69 -1.33 1.04
N THR A 106 -5.64 -0.10 0.55
CA THR A 106 -4.42 0.70 0.62
C THR A 106 -4.55 1.87 1.58
N ALA A 107 -3.43 2.34 2.12
CA ALA A 107 -3.35 3.50 2.98
C ALA A 107 -2.20 4.43 2.55
N THR A 108 -2.46 5.72 2.55
CA THR A 108 -1.50 6.81 2.34
C THR A 108 -1.71 7.88 3.39
N ASP A 109 -0.65 8.58 3.81
CA ASP A 109 -0.76 9.75 4.69
C ASP A 109 -0.79 11.06 3.91
N ASN A 110 -0.61 11.00 2.59
CA ASN A 110 -0.72 12.16 1.73
C ASN A 110 -2.20 12.56 1.50
N LYS A 111 -2.70 13.45 2.35
CA LYS A 111 -4.09 13.91 2.30
C LYS A 111 -4.48 14.49 0.94
N SER A 112 -3.59 15.24 0.31
CA SER A 112 -3.84 15.84 -1.01
C SER A 112 -3.97 14.79 -2.12
N LEU A 113 -3.18 13.71 -2.07
CA LEU A 113 -3.33 12.58 -2.98
C LEU A 113 -4.66 11.87 -2.74
N TRP A 114 -4.99 11.57 -1.49
CA TRP A 114 -6.25 10.95 -1.11
C TRP A 114 -7.47 11.78 -1.55
N GLU A 115 -7.46 13.12 -1.35
CA GLU A 115 -8.50 14.01 -1.83
C GLU A 115 -8.67 13.96 -3.35
N ASN A 116 -7.57 13.92 -4.11
CA ASN A 116 -7.62 13.81 -5.58
C ASN A 116 -8.20 12.45 -6.04
N LEU A 117 -7.97 11.38 -5.29
CA LEU A 117 -8.54 10.07 -5.60
C LEU A 117 -10.04 10.01 -5.31
N ASN A 118 -10.52 10.69 -4.27
CA ASN A 118 -11.92 10.67 -3.86
C ASN A 118 -12.79 11.78 -4.47
N ASN A 119 -12.16 12.80 -5.07
CA ASN A 119 -12.90 13.88 -5.74
C ASN A 119 -13.19 13.53 -7.21
N SER A 120 -14.35 13.99 -7.69
CA SER A 120 -14.73 13.90 -9.12
C SER A 120 -13.93 14.85 -10.01
N ARG A 121 -13.25 15.85 -9.42
CA ARG A 121 -12.43 16.81 -10.18
C ARG A 121 -11.20 16.14 -10.75
N GLN A 122 -10.86 16.54 -11.97
CA GLN A 122 -9.61 16.12 -12.60
C GLN A 122 -8.42 16.74 -11.84
N CYS A 123 -7.36 15.95 -11.63
CA CYS A 123 -6.13 16.45 -11.03
C CYS A 123 -5.52 17.57 -11.88
N ASP A 124 -5.18 18.70 -11.25
CA ASP A 124 -4.58 19.85 -11.94
C ASP A 124 -3.18 19.55 -12.48
N GLU A 125 -2.46 18.65 -11.83
CA GLU A 125 -1.12 18.24 -12.23
C GLU A 125 -1.17 17.22 -13.38
N LYS A 126 -0.89 17.70 -14.60
CA LYS A 126 -0.93 16.87 -15.82
C LYS A 126 -0.14 15.56 -15.70
N LEU A 127 1.02 15.60 -15.04
CA LEU A 127 1.90 14.44 -14.87
C LEU A 127 1.30 13.33 -14.00
N LEU A 128 0.39 13.69 -13.09
CA LEU A 128 -0.22 12.72 -12.17
C LEU A 128 -1.60 12.24 -12.64
N ARG A 129 -2.17 12.85 -13.65
CA ARG A 129 -3.53 12.54 -14.13
C ARG A 129 -3.72 11.08 -14.48
N ASN A 130 -2.76 10.53 -15.23
CA ASN A 130 -2.86 9.14 -15.67
C ASN A 130 -2.76 8.17 -14.49
N SER A 131 -1.84 8.41 -13.58
CA SER A 131 -1.66 7.61 -12.37
C SER A 131 -2.89 7.64 -11.46
N ILE A 132 -3.44 8.84 -11.22
CA ILE A 132 -4.65 9.02 -10.43
C ILE A 132 -5.85 8.36 -11.12
N ALA A 133 -6.00 8.51 -12.44
CA ALA A 133 -7.04 7.85 -13.21
C ALA A 133 -6.94 6.32 -13.13
N LEU A 134 -5.72 5.78 -13.25
CA LEU A 134 -5.47 4.34 -13.12
C LEU A 134 -5.90 3.82 -11.74
N VAL A 135 -5.50 4.47 -10.66
CA VAL A 135 -5.90 4.06 -9.30
C VAL A 135 -7.42 4.13 -9.12
N LYS A 136 -8.08 5.18 -9.64
CA LYS A 136 -9.55 5.28 -9.62
C LYS A 136 -10.20 4.12 -10.36
N GLU A 137 -9.70 3.80 -11.55
CA GLU A 137 -10.20 2.67 -12.34
C GLU A 137 -10.05 1.33 -11.59
N MET A 138 -8.93 1.12 -10.89
CA MET A 138 -8.72 -0.08 -10.07
C MET A 138 -9.73 -0.19 -8.92
N VAL A 139 -10.10 0.94 -8.30
CA VAL A 139 -11.16 0.99 -7.28
C VAL A 139 -12.52 0.73 -7.91
N GLU A 140 -12.85 1.35 -9.04
CA GLU A 140 -14.11 1.14 -9.77
C GLU A 140 -14.28 -0.31 -10.23
N ARG A 141 -13.19 -0.97 -10.61
CA ARG A 141 -13.18 -2.40 -10.99
C ARG A 141 -13.16 -3.35 -9.79
N CYS A 142 -13.17 -2.83 -8.57
CA CYS A 142 -13.07 -3.62 -7.34
C CYS A 142 -11.78 -4.46 -7.24
N GLU A 143 -10.71 -4.08 -7.95
CA GLU A 143 -9.38 -4.65 -7.79
C GLU A 143 -8.74 -4.16 -6.48
N VAL A 144 -9.06 -2.93 -6.10
CA VAL A 144 -8.75 -2.30 -4.81
C VAL A 144 -10.06 -1.95 -4.12
N GLU A 145 -10.21 -2.32 -2.85
CA GLU A 145 -11.41 -2.02 -2.05
C GLU A 145 -11.54 -0.50 -1.80
N THR A 146 -10.50 0.07 -1.23
CA THR A 146 -10.42 1.51 -0.94
C THR A 146 -8.98 1.99 -0.87
N VAL A 147 -8.81 3.29 -1.06
CA VAL A 147 -7.61 4.02 -0.67
C VAL A 147 -7.96 4.89 0.53
N ASP A 148 -7.43 4.56 1.70
CA ASP A 148 -7.68 5.29 2.93
C ASP A 148 -6.60 6.36 3.17
N TRP A 149 -7.02 7.45 3.78
CA TRP A 149 -6.08 8.37 4.40
C TRP A 149 -5.84 7.97 5.86
N VAL A 150 -4.57 7.98 6.27
CA VAL A 150 -4.16 7.75 7.65
C VAL A 150 -3.26 8.89 8.12
N GLU A 151 -3.27 9.16 9.40
CA GLU A 151 -2.32 10.12 9.97
C GLU A 151 -0.88 9.57 9.86
N THR A 152 0.10 10.46 9.67
CA THR A 152 1.52 10.09 9.52
C THR A 152 2.02 9.24 10.70
N LEU A 153 1.53 9.48 11.92
CA LEU A 153 1.87 8.66 13.09
C LEU A 153 1.42 7.20 12.96
N ASN A 154 0.40 6.94 12.16
CA ASN A 154 -0.17 5.61 11.91
C ASN A 154 0.32 5.02 10.57
N MET A 155 1.20 5.72 9.85
CA MET A 155 1.77 5.27 8.59
C MET A 155 2.96 4.35 8.84
N LEU A 156 2.75 3.03 8.76
CA LEU A 156 3.80 2.04 9.00
C LEU A 156 5.00 2.19 8.06
N ALA A 157 4.74 2.59 6.81
CA ALA A 157 5.77 2.74 5.80
C ALA A 157 6.70 3.94 6.03
N ASP A 158 6.29 4.93 6.83
CA ASP A 158 7.08 6.12 7.16
C ASP A 158 8.46 5.76 7.77
N THR A 159 8.50 4.69 8.57
CA THR A 159 9.73 4.21 9.18
C THR A 159 10.74 3.65 8.18
N LEU A 160 10.29 3.30 6.98
CA LEU A 160 11.12 2.76 5.89
C LEU A 160 11.68 3.85 4.97
N THR A 161 11.09 5.04 5.00
CA THR A 161 11.42 6.13 4.07
C THR A 161 12.22 7.24 4.73
N LYS A 162 12.16 7.38 6.06
CA LYS A 162 12.86 8.43 6.81
C LYS A 162 14.15 7.92 7.44
N SER A 163 15.23 8.69 7.29
CA SER A 163 16.48 8.43 7.98
C SER A 163 16.28 8.57 9.50
N GLY A 164 16.59 7.53 10.25
CA GLY A 164 16.40 7.50 11.71
C GLY A 164 14.96 7.15 12.14
N GLY A 165 14.10 6.72 11.22
CA GLY A 165 12.77 6.23 11.54
C GLY A 165 12.81 5.08 12.55
N SER A 166 11.97 5.17 13.58
CA SER A 166 11.88 4.13 14.61
C SER A 166 11.10 2.93 14.09
N ALA A 167 11.73 1.78 14.00
CA ALA A 167 11.06 0.52 13.67
C ALA A 167 10.16 0.00 14.81
N LEU A 168 9.99 0.73 15.90
CA LEU A 168 9.23 0.28 17.07
C LEU A 168 7.78 -0.01 16.73
N TRP A 169 7.16 0.81 15.88
CA TRP A 169 5.77 0.60 15.47
C TRP A 169 5.60 -0.70 14.65
N ILE A 170 6.47 -0.93 13.66
CA ILE A 170 6.47 -2.19 12.89
C ILE A 170 6.73 -3.37 13.81
N LYS A 171 7.68 -3.26 14.76
CA LYS A 171 7.94 -4.32 15.76
C LYS A 171 6.72 -4.60 16.63
N SER A 172 6.04 -3.56 17.11
CA SER A 172 4.82 -3.71 17.91
C SER A 172 3.75 -4.47 17.13
N VAL A 173 3.49 -4.11 15.87
CA VAL A 173 2.55 -4.84 15.01
C VAL A 173 2.96 -6.30 14.82
N MET A 174 4.27 -6.57 14.67
CA MET A 174 4.79 -7.94 14.54
C MET A 174 4.68 -8.78 15.81
N GLU A 175 4.67 -8.15 16.98
CA GLU A 175 4.61 -8.82 18.27
C GLU A 175 3.16 -9.01 18.72
N GLN A 176 2.32 -8.00 18.53
CA GLN A 176 0.92 -8.00 18.99
C GLN A 176 -0.03 -8.60 17.96
N ASN A 177 0.37 -8.62 16.66
CA ASN A 177 -0.49 -9.01 15.53
C ASN A 177 -1.79 -8.19 15.46
N GLU A 178 -1.73 -6.92 15.86
CA GLU A 178 -2.83 -5.94 15.85
C GLU A 178 -2.32 -4.60 15.28
N LEU A 179 -3.27 -3.81 14.72
CA LEU A 179 -3.02 -2.47 14.17
C LEU A 179 -3.56 -1.40 15.10
#